data_ab92be1cdf4ef49b56bd1de29fd68a0f
#
_entry.id   ab92be1cdf4ef49b56bd1de29fd68a0f
#
_cell.length_a   1.000
_cell.length_b   1.000
_cell.length_c   1.000
_cell.angle_alpha   90.00
_cell.angle_beta   90.00
_cell.angle_gamma   90.00
#
_symmetry.space_group_name_H-M   'P 1'
#
loop_
_entity.id
_entity.type
_entity.pdbx_description
1 polymer ?
#
loop_
_entity_poly.entity_id
_entity_poly.type
_entity_poly.pdbx_seq_one_letter_code
_entity_poly.pdbx_strand_id
1 'polypeptide(L)'
;ERSHRPYQQLWGVVQGADHKDLRVSAARTLAAMDVDGQTFDGFGIGGALRKESLGEIVSWATSNLPQNKGRHLLGISEPHDFFAAIDAGIDTFDCVNPSRVARNGAIYTPTGRYNIAGARFKADFRPLADGCGC
;
A
#
# COMPACT_ATOMS: atom_id res chain seq x y z
N GLU A 1 13.80 13.38 19.51
CA GLU A 1 13.93 11.92 19.79
C GLU A 1 14.82 11.21 18.78
N ARG A 2 14.73 11.54 17.46
CA ARG A 2 15.52 10.92 16.40
C ARG A 2 17.03 11.07 16.60
N SER A 3 17.50 12.18 17.15
CA SER A 3 18.92 12.41 17.42
C SER A 3 19.55 11.38 18.37
N HIS A 4 18.73 10.72 19.18
CA HIS A 4 19.18 9.69 20.13
C HIS A 4 19.12 8.25 19.53
N ARG A 5 18.53 8.09 18.33
CA ARG A 5 18.32 6.77 17.71
C ARG A 5 18.55 6.85 16.19
N PRO A 6 19.81 7.01 15.74
CA PRO A 6 20.11 7.25 14.32
C PRO A 6 19.76 6.08 13.40
N TYR A 7 19.49 4.88 13.95
CA TYR A 7 19.03 3.73 13.20
C TYR A 7 17.53 3.75 12.88
N GLN A 8 16.75 4.64 13.53
CA GLN A 8 15.31 4.78 13.25
C GLN A 8 15.08 5.75 12.10
N GLN A 9 14.18 5.36 11.21
CA GLN A 9 13.69 6.22 10.14
C GLN A 9 12.45 6.99 10.59
N LEU A 10 12.30 8.21 10.08
CA LEU A 10 11.11 9.03 10.23
C LEU A 10 10.45 9.23 8.87
N TRP A 11 9.19 8.83 8.77
CA TRP A 11 8.43 8.92 7.53
C TRP A 11 7.31 9.94 7.66
N GLY A 12 7.20 10.84 6.67
CA GLY A 12 6.09 11.78 6.56
C GLY A 12 4.88 11.11 5.90
N VAL A 13 3.67 11.35 6.41
CA VAL A 13 2.46 10.73 5.83
C VAL A 13 1.64 11.76 5.08
N VAL A 14 1.58 11.62 3.76
CA VAL A 14 0.77 12.46 2.86
C VAL A 14 -0.70 12.07 2.99
N GLN A 15 -1.52 13.03 3.34
CA GLN A 15 -2.97 12.93 3.42
C GLN A 15 -3.65 13.82 2.37
N GLY A 16 -4.97 13.85 2.31
CA GLY A 16 -5.73 14.71 1.40
C GLY A 16 -6.88 14.00 0.70
N ALA A 17 -7.21 12.77 1.11
CA ALA A 17 -8.27 11.94 0.55
C ALA A 17 -8.20 11.91 -1.01
N ASP A 18 -9.27 12.23 -1.71
CA ASP A 18 -9.36 12.31 -3.17
C ASP A 18 -9.36 13.76 -3.70
N HIS A 19 -8.80 14.69 -2.90
CA HIS A 19 -8.65 16.10 -3.30
C HIS A 19 -7.22 16.37 -3.74
N LYS A 20 -7.07 16.66 -5.06
CA LYS A 20 -5.76 16.85 -5.70
C LYS A 20 -4.95 17.98 -5.09
N ASP A 21 -5.57 19.12 -4.87
CA ASP A 21 -4.96 20.31 -4.29
C ASP A 21 -4.40 20.04 -2.88
N LEU A 22 -5.17 19.34 -2.05
CA LEU A 22 -4.74 18.98 -0.70
C LEU A 22 -3.58 17.98 -0.72
N ARG A 23 -3.62 16.96 -1.60
CA ARG A 23 -2.52 15.98 -1.72
C ARG A 23 -1.24 16.62 -2.22
N VAL A 24 -1.33 17.44 -3.25
CA VAL A 24 -0.16 18.15 -3.78
C VAL A 24 0.42 19.09 -2.74
N SER A 25 -0.43 19.84 -2.04
CA SER A 25 0.01 20.73 -0.96
C SER A 25 0.68 19.96 0.18
N ALA A 26 0.07 18.86 0.64
CA ALA A 26 0.62 18.02 1.69
C ALA A 26 1.97 17.41 1.28
N ALA A 27 2.07 16.87 0.06
CA ALA A 27 3.31 16.28 -0.45
C ALA A 27 4.44 17.32 -0.51
N ARG A 28 4.18 18.49 -1.06
CA ARG A 28 5.17 19.58 -1.15
C ARG A 28 5.61 20.08 0.23
N THR A 29 4.66 20.26 1.14
CA THR A 29 4.96 20.71 2.51
C THR A 29 5.85 19.72 3.22
N LEU A 30 5.52 18.42 3.17
CA LEU A 30 6.32 17.37 3.82
C LEU A 30 7.68 17.20 3.13
N ALA A 31 7.75 17.28 1.80
CA ALA A 31 9.00 17.18 1.06
C ALA A 31 9.98 18.32 1.37
N ALA A 32 9.46 19.52 1.63
CA ALA A 32 10.25 20.69 1.95
C ALA A 32 10.56 20.84 3.46
N MET A 33 9.99 19.98 4.29
CA MET A 33 10.15 20.10 5.75
C MET A 33 11.57 19.74 6.17
N ASP A 34 12.24 20.68 6.80
CA ASP A 34 13.55 20.54 7.41
C ASP A 34 13.49 21.13 8.82
N VAL A 35 13.93 20.37 9.79
CA VAL A 35 14.06 20.82 11.18
C VAL A 35 15.49 20.55 11.64
N ASP A 36 16.27 21.59 11.76
CA ASP A 36 17.69 21.53 12.15
C ASP A 36 18.52 20.55 11.29
N GLY A 37 18.31 20.57 9.96
CA GLY A 37 18.97 19.68 9.02
C GLY A 37 18.40 18.25 8.95
N GLN A 38 17.28 18.00 9.65
CA GLN A 38 16.61 16.71 9.65
C GLN A 38 15.39 16.73 8.72
N THR A 39 15.43 15.91 7.69
CA THR A 39 14.32 15.69 6.75
C THR A 39 13.70 14.30 6.95
N PHE A 40 12.58 14.03 6.32
CA PHE A 40 12.01 12.68 6.30
C PHE A 40 12.89 11.70 5.51
N ASP A 41 12.95 10.44 5.97
CA ASP A 41 13.67 9.36 5.30
C ASP A 41 12.84 8.74 4.16
N GLY A 42 11.54 8.83 4.26
CA GLY A 42 10.58 8.35 3.27
C GLY A 42 9.21 8.95 3.49
N PHE A 43 8.24 8.54 2.66
CA PHE A 43 6.88 9.06 2.68
C PHE A 43 5.86 7.94 2.59
N GLY A 44 4.89 7.96 3.51
CA GLY A 44 3.67 7.17 3.43
C GLY A 44 2.59 7.92 2.68
N ILE A 45 1.85 7.24 1.82
CA ILE A 45 0.66 7.77 1.15
C ILE A 45 -0.57 7.13 1.83
N GLY A 46 -1.28 7.94 2.59
CA GLY A 46 -2.41 7.53 3.40
C GLY A 46 -3.74 8.11 2.94
N GLY A 47 -4.79 7.84 3.73
CA GLY A 47 -6.15 8.31 3.53
C GLY A 47 -7.02 7.34 2.73
N ALA A 48 -8.34 7.63 2.73
CA ALA A 48 -9.29 6.87 1.93
C ALA A 48 -9.06 7.16 0.44
N LEU A 49 -8.65 6.14 -0.32
CA LEU A 49 -8.43 6.23 -1.75
C LEU A 49 -9.56 5.51 -2.48
N ARG A 50 -10.14 6.16 -3.49
CA ARG A 50 -11.07 5.49 -4.39
C ARG A 50 -10.30 4.54 -5.30
N LYS A 51 -10.72 3.29 -5.37
CA LYS A 51 -10.06 2.24 -6.15
C LYS A 51 -9.98 2.57 -7.64
N GLU A 52 -11.06 3.13 -8.18
CA GLU A 52 -11.22 3.45 -9.60
C GLU A 52 -10.21 4.50 -10.07
N SER A 53 -9.71 5.33 -9.17
CA SER A 53 -8.75 6.41 -9.47
C SER A 53 -7.47 6.30 -8.63
N LEU A 54 -7.17 5.10 -8.13
CA LEU A 54 -6.04 4.89 -7.23
C LEU A 54 -4.70 5.39 -7.81
N GLY A 55 -4.37 4.98 -9.03
CA GLY A 55 -3.12 5.37 -9.68
C GLY A 55 -3.02 6.88 -9.88
N GLU A 56 -4.13 7.53 -10.27
CA GLU A 56 -4.17 8.97 -10.43
C GLU A 56 -3.97 9.70 -9.09
N ILE A 57 -4.71 9.30 -8.06
CA ILE A 57 -4.62 9.91 -6.72
C ILE A 57 -3.22 9.73 -6.12
N VAL A 58 -2.62 8.57 -6.28
CA VAL A 58 -1.25 8.29 -5.84
C VAL A 58 -0.25 9.14 -6.60
N SER A 59 -0.40 9.29 -7.93
CA SER A 59 0.50 10.09 -8.75
C SER A 59 0.52 11.57 -8.38
N TRP A 60 -0.59 12.13 -7.86
CA TRP A 60 -0.61 13.50 -7.35
C TRP A 60 0.35 13.71 -6.18
N ALA A 61 0.52 12.70 -5.32
CA ALA A 61 1.48 12.74 -4.23
C ALA A 61 2.90 12.45 -4.73
N THR A 62 3.11 11.32 -5.42
CA THR A 62 4.44 10.84 -5.80
C THR A 62 5.20 11.79 -6.73
N SER A 63 4.48 12.47 -7.64
CA SER A 63 5.06 13.49 -8.54
C SER A 63 5.56 14.75 -7.81
N ASN A 64 5.19 14.92 -6.54
CA ASN A 64 5.60 16.05 -5.71
C ASN A 64 6.51 15.64 -4.53
N LEU A 65 6.99 14.40 -4.53
CA LEU A 65 7.91 13.84 -3.54
C LEU A 65 9.30 13.60 -4.16
N PRO A 66 10.38 13.69 -3.38
CA PRO A 66 11.73 13.38 -3.86
C PRO A 66 11.84 11.94 -4.38
N GLN A 67 12.47 11.77 -5.56
CA GLN A 67 12.61 10.45 -6.18
C GLN A 67 13.57 9.50 -5.44
N ASN A 68 14.51 10.05 -4.70
CA ASN A 68 15.50 9.30 -3.92
C ASN A 68 15.03 8.91 -2.52
N LYS A 69 13.74 9.11 -2.20
CA LYS A 69 13.14 8.73 -0.91
C LYS A 69 12.09 7.65 -1.12
N GLY A 70 12.06 6.65 -0.23
CA GLY A 70 11.10 5.56 -0.27
C GLY A 70 9.65 6.06 -0.16
N ARG A 71 8.74 5.40 -0.87
CA ARG A 71 7.31 5.70 -0.91
C ARG A 71 6.52 4.47 -0.56
N HIS A 72 5.71 4.57 0.47
CA HIS A 72 4.91 3.47 0.99
C HIS A 72 3.42 3.77 0.85
N LEU A 73 2.67 2.90 0.18
CA LEU A 73 1.21 3.02 0.10
C LEU A 73 0.54 2.23 1.22
N LEU A 74 -0.18 2.96 2.07
CA LEU A 74 -0.84 2.41 3.24
C LEU A 74 -2.17 1.74 2.87
N GLY A 75 -2.35 0.50 3.35
CA GLY A 75 -3.65 -0.18 3.37
C GLY A 75 -4.22 -0.58 2.01
N ILE A 76 -3.40 -0.96 1.05
CA ILE A 76 -3.86 -1.48 -0.26
C ILE A 76 -4.64 -2.78 -0.07
N SER A 77 -5.66 -3.04 -0.92
CA SER A 77 -6.60 -4.12 -0.64
C SER A 77 -6.53 -5.30 -1.60
N GLU A 78 -6.39 -5.07 -2.89
CA GLU A 78 -6.52 -6.14 -3.89
C GLU A 78 -5.24 -6.27 -4.74
N PRO A 79 -4.90 -7.48 -5.21
CA PRO A 79 -3.67 -7.70 -5.98
C PRO A 79 -3.51 -6.79 -7.21
N HIS A 80 -4.60 -6.48 -7.93
CA HIS A 80 -4.54 -5.62 -9.12
C HIS A 80 -4.23 -4.15 -8.79
N ASP A 81 -4.55 -3.71 -7.57
CA ASP A 81 -4.26 -2.35 -7.11
C ASP A 81 -2.75 -2.10 -7.01
N PHE A 82 -1.94 -3.16 -6.76
CA PHE A 82 -0.49 -3.06 -6.68
C PHE A 82 0.12 -2.55 -7.98
N PHE A 83 -0.35 -3.05 -9.13
CA PHE A 83 0.20 -2.64 -10.43
C PHE A 83 -0.02 -1.16 -10.69
N ALA A 84 -1.24 -0.68 -10.48
CA ALA A 84 -1.56 0.74 -10.62
C ALA A 84 -0.74 1.64 -9.68
N ALA A 85 -0.49 1.16 -8.45
CA ALA A 85 0.30 1.90 -7.47
C ALA A 85 1.80 1.91 -7.81
N ILE A 86 2.36 0.78 -8.30
CA ILE A 86 3.75 0.68 -8.77
C ILE A 86 3.97 1.63 -9.95
N ASP A 87 3.08 1.62 -10.93
CA ASP A 87 3.13 2.52 -12.08
C ASP A 87 3.05 4.00 -11.66
N ALA A 88 2.35 4.28 -10.55
CA ALA A 88 2.28 5.60 -9.94
C ALA A 88 3.49 5.93 -9.03
N GLY A 89 4.50 5.06 -8.93
CA GLY A 89 5.77 5.30 -8.24
C GLY A 89 5.79 4.93 -6.77
N ILE A 90 5.09 3.87 -6.37
CA ILE A 90 5.15 3.30 -5.01
C ILE A 90 6.17 2.17 -4.95
N ASP A 91 6.93 2.13 -3.86
CA ASP A 91 8.01 1.16 -3.63
C ASP A 91 7.58 0.01 -2.71
N THR A 92 6.76 0.29 -1.70
CA THR A 92 6.38 -0.69 -0.67
C THR A 92 4.92 -0.55 -0.27
N PHE A 93 4.35 -1.63 0.31
CA PHE A 93 2.94 -1.73 0.66
C PHE A 93 2.73 -2.44 1.99
N ASP A 94 1.62 -2.15 2.66
CA ASP A 94 1.02 -3.04 3.65
C ASP A 94 -0.39 -3.45 3.20
N CYS A 95 -0.77 -4.68 3.52
CA CYS A 95 -2.09 -5.18 3.15
C CYS A 95 -2.62 -6.20 4.16
N VAL A 96 -3.67 -5.84 4.86
CA VAL A 96 -4.36 -6.74 5.80
C VAL A 96 -5.34 -7.67 5.10
N ASN A 97 -5.72 -7.40 3.85
CA ASN A 97 -6.82 -8.11 3.19
C ASN A 97 -6.57 -9.60 3.02
N PRO A 98 -5.38 -10.10 2.62
CA PRO A 98 -5.13 -11.54 2.53
C PRO A 98 -5.40 -12.27 3.85
N SER A 99 -4.91 -11.75 4.96
CA SER A 99 -5.15 -12.34 6.29
C SER A 99 -6.62 -12.25 6.71
N ARG A 100 -7.29 -11.15 6.39
CA ARG A 100 -8.71 -10.94 6.71
C ARG A 100 -9.60 -11.92 5.94
N VAL A 101 -9.40 -12.08 4.63
CA VAL A 101 -10.20 -12.99 3.82
C VAL A 101 -9.90 -14.45 4.13
N ALA A 102 -8.64 -14.78 4.44
CA ALA A 102 -8.23 -16.12 4.83
C ALA A 102 -8.93 -16.59 6.11
N ARG A 103 -9.10 -15.72 7.11
CA ARG A 103 -9.87 -16.04 8.33
C ARG A 103 -11.32 -16.42 8.05
N ASN A 104 -11.87 -15.97 6.92
CA ASN A 104 -13.22 -16.32 6.46
C ASN A 104 -13.21 -17.45 5.43
N GLY A 105 -12.10 -18.19 5.32
CA GLY A 105 -11.95 -19.32 4.41
C GLY A 105 -11.76 -18.94 2.93
N ALA A 106 -11.51 -17.67 2.63
CA ALA A 106 -11.24 -17.26 1.25
C ALA A 106 -9.74 -17.29 0.94
N ILE A 107 -9.40 -17.81 -0.24
CA ILE A 107 -8.03 -17.89 -0.74
C ILE A 107 -7.93 -17.26 -2.14
N TYR A 108 -6.80 -16.67 -2.45
CA TYR A 108 -6.46 -16.22 -3.79
C TYR A 108 -5.82 -17.35 -4.60
N THR A 109 -6.20 -17.46 -5.85
CA THR A 109 -5.63 -18.40 -6.82
C THR A 109 -5.35 -17.67 -8.13
N PRO A 110 -4.57 -18.26 -9.06
CA PRO A 110 -4.33 -17.65 -10.36
C PRO A 110 -5.62 -17.39 -11.17
N THR A 111 -6.68 -18.14 -10.91
CA THR A 111 -7.97 -18.03 -11.60
C THR A 111 -9.04 -17.25 -10.84
N GLY A 112 -8.67 -16.64 -9.71
CA GLY A 112 -9.59 -15.85 -8.89
C GLY A 112 -9.56 -16.22 -7.41
N ARG A 113 -10.64 -15.89 -6.72
CA ARG A 113 -10.77 -16.11 -5.27
C ARG A 113 -11.82 -17.20 -5.00
N TYR A 114 -11.47 -18.20 -4.19
CA TYR A 114 -12.36 -19.26 -3.73
C TYR A 114 -12.63 -19.12 -2.23
N ASN A 115 -13.85 -19.53 -1.82
CA ASN A 115 -14.14 -19.75 -0.41
C ASN A 115 -14.17 -21.26 -0.17
N ILE A 116 -13.14 -21.74 0.57
CA ILE A 116 -12.97 -23.18 0.87
C ILE A 116 -13.97 -23.70 1.90
N ALA A 117 -14.69 -22.82 2.62
CA ALA A 117 -15.81 -23.21 3.48
C ALA A 117 -17.07 -23.60 2.70
N GLY A 118 -17.09 -23.40 1.38
CA GLY A 118 -18.21 -23.76 0.53
C GLY A 118 -18.45 -25.29 0.48
N ALA A 119 -19.72 -25.68 0.32
CA ALA A 119 -20.15 -27.09 0.35
C ALA A 119 -19.38 -27.98 -0.65
N ARG A 120 -18.98 -27.45 -1.80
CA ARG A 120 -18.21 -28.17 -2.85
C ARG A 120 -16.85 -28.66 -2.37
N PHE A 121 -16.27 -28.04 -1.34
CA PHE A 121 -14.95 -28.42 -0.81
C PHE A 121 -15.02 -29.32 0.43
N LYS A 122 -16.22 -29.61 0.92
CA LYS A 122 -16.40 -30.35 2.19
C LYS A 122 -15.76 -31.74 2.20
N ALA A 123 -15.66 -32.38 1.02
CA ALA A 123 -15.06 -33.68 0.84
C ALA A 123 -13.95 -33.67 -0.25
N ASP A 124 -13.37 -32.53 -0.53
CA ASP A 124 -12.28 -32.36 -1.49
C ASP A 124 -10.95 -32.36 -0.76
N PHE A 125 -10.18 -33.44 -0.90
CA PHE A 125 -8.87 -33.64 -0.26
C PHE A 125 -7.69 -33.34 -1.22
N ARG A 126 -7.97 -32.79 -2.39
CA ARG A 126 -6.94 -32.42 -3.35
C ARG A 126 -6.21 -31.15 -2.89
N PRO A 127 -4.94 -30.93 -3.28
CA PRO A 127 -4.28 -29.68 -3.05
C PRO A 127 -5.05 -28.50 -3.70
N LEU A 128 -4.96 -27.33 -3.08
CA LEU A 128 -5.66 -26.11 -3.55
C LEU A 128 -5.22 -25.66 -4.95
N ALA A 129 -3.97 -25.94 -5.30
CA ALA A 129 -3.42 -25.73 -6.63
C ALA A 129 -2.36 -26.79 -6.90
N ASP A 130 -2.30 -27.27 -8.14
CA ASP A 130 -1.28 -28.25 -8.56
C ASP A 130 0.11 -27.64 -8.40
N GLY A 131 1.03 -28.42 -7.81
CA GLY A 131 2.40 -27.96 -7.55
C GLY A 131 2.56 -26.99 -6.38
N CYS A 132 1.51 -26.70 -5.63
CA CYS A 132 1.63 -25.88 -4.41
C CYS A 132 2.40 -26.65 -3.32
N GLY A 133 3.46 -26.04 -2.77
CA GLY A 133 4.27 -26.60 -1.70
C GLY A 133 3.75 -26.31 -0.28
N CYS A 134 2.56 -25.74 -0.14
CA CYS A 134 1.98 -25.37 1.16
C CYS A 134 1.40 -26.56 1.94
#